data_2ebee43c7fb2126f7e50f03cef21f1cd
#
_entry.id   2ebee43c7fb2126f7e50f03cef21f1cd
#
_cell.length_a   1.000
_cell.length_b   1.000
_cell.length_c   1.000
_cell.angle_alpha   90.00
_cell.angle_beta   90.00
_cell.angle_gamma   90.00
#
_symmetry.space_group_name_H-M   'P 1'
#
loop_
_entity.id
_entity.type
_entity.pdbx_description
1 polymer ?
#
loop_
_entity_poly.entity_id
_entity_poly.type
_entity_poly.pdbx_seq_one_letter_code
_entity_poly.pdbx_strand_id
1 'polypeptide(L)'
;SFSAYQIGLQAESISGMATFGFGVAATTLSAKAIGMRDANLFRSYFKEDVWLCTVISIFTSLSLILMPGIFMSMMTNNADIQKIGIVYVFIMGFIQIPQNLSGILSKTLLASGYKNTPMIVSFVGIWLIRIPLALLVTYVLKWDVFFIWLCIALDQIARFIINICIMKRKKVLQTAVR
;
A
#
# COMPACT_ATOMS: atom_id res chain seq x y z
N SER A 1 13.10 -3.80 20.06
CA SER A 1 11.86 -3.76 19.21
C SER A 1 11.87 -2.62 18.18
N PHE A 2 12.33 -1.39 18.52
CA PHE A 2 12.39 -0.27 17.55
C PHE A 2 13.33 -0.56 16.36
N SER A 3 14.50 -1.13 16.63
CA SER A 3 15.48 -1.50 15.60
C SER A 3 14.92 -2.56 14.64
N ALA A 4 14.19 -3.56 15.15
CA ALA A 4 13.54 -4.58 14.32
C ALA A 4 12.50 -3.97 13.39
N TYR A 5 11.70 -3.02 13.86
CA TYR A 5 10.73 -2.27 13.07
C TYR A 5 11.40 -1.47 11.95
N GLN A 6 12.49 -0.76 12.26
CA GLN A 6 13.20 0.08 11.30
C GLN A 6 13.87 -0.74 10.20
N ILE A 7 14.42 -1.90 10.54
CA ILE A 7 14.97 -2.86 9.56
C ILE A 7 13.85 -3.47 8.70
N GLY A 8 12.73 -3.80 9.31
CA GLY A 8 11.56 -4.30 8.58
C GLY A 8 11.00 -3.28 7.57
N LEU A 9 10.97 -1.98 7.92
CA LEU A 9 10.61 -0.90 7.00
C LEU A 9 11.57 -0.80 5.80
N GLN A 10 12.86 -1.06 5.99
CA GLN A 10 13.83 -1.07 4.89
C GLN A 10 13.56 -2.25 3.93
N ALA A 11 13.25 -3.44 4.46
CA ALA A 11 12.86 -4.59 3.65
C ALA A 11 11.59 -4.32 2.83
N GLU A 12 10.59 -3.68 3.45
CA GLU A 12 9.36 -3.25 2.80
C GLU A 12 9.63 -2.19 1.72
N SER A 13 10.53 -1.25 1.94
CA SER A 13 10.85 -0.18 0.99
C SER A 13 11.47 -0.71 -0.31
N ILE A 14 12.29 -1.74 -0.25
CA ILE A 14 12.84 -2.42 -1.44
C ILE A 14 11.71 -2.98 -2.31
N SER A 15 10.76 -3.64 -1.70
CA SER A 15 9.55 -4.15 -2.35
C SER A 15 8.68 -3.02 -2.92
N GLY A 16 8.57 -1.90 -2.18
CA GLY A 16 7.80 -0.72 -2.58
C GLY A 16 8.38 0.05 -3.77
N MET A 17 9.70 0.02 -3.97
CA MET A 17 10.34 0.74 -5.07
C MET A 17 9.85 0.28 -6.45
N ALA A 18 9.69 -1.03 -6.65
CA ALA A 18 9.14 -1.57 -7.90
C ALA A 18 7.72 -1.04 -8.14
N THR A 19 6.86 -1.12 -7.13
CA THR A 19 5.47 -0.63 -7.19
C THR A 19 5.39 0.88 -7.39
N PHE A 20 6.33 1.64 -6.83
CA PHE A 20 6.41 3.08 -7.05
C PHE A 20 6.63 3.42 -8.53
N GLY A 21 7.55 2.73 -9.21
CA GLY A 21 7.78 2.90 -10.65
C GLY A 21 6.52 2.63 -11.49
N PHE A 22 5.83 1.52 -11.24
CA PHE A 22 4.55 1.21 -11.89
C PHE A 22 3.48 2.24 -11.60
N GLY A 23 3.42 2.75 -10.38
CA GLY A 23 2.46 3.79 -10.03
C GLY A 23 2.72 5.12 -10.77
N VAL A 24 3.97 5.46 -11.07
CA VAL A 24 4.30 6.63 -11.91
C VAL A 24 3.83 6.38 -13.35
N ALA A 25 4.10 5.19 -13.90
CA ALA A 25 3.61 4.79 -15.23
C ALA A 25 2.08 4.85 -15.31
N ALA A 26 1.37 4.31 -14.30
CA ALA A 26 -0.08 4.37 -14.20
C ALA A 26 -0.61 5.80 -14.24
N THR A 27 0.02 6.72 -13.51
CA THR A 27 -0.37 8.14 -13.51
C THR A 27 -0.17 8.76 -14.90
N THR A 28 0.95 8.48 -15.55
CA THR A 28 1.30 9.06 -16.85
C THR A 28 0.39 8.52 -17.96
N LEU A 29 0.17 7.21 -18.02
CA LEU A 29 -0.69 6.58 -19.01
C LEU A 29 -2.17 6.99 -18.83
N SER A 30 -2.65 7.03 -17.59
CA SER A 30 -3.99 7.51 -17.28
C SER A 30 -4.18 8.98 -17.67
N ALA A 31 -3.22 9.85 -17.38
CA ALA A 31 -3.26 11.27 -17.76
C ALA A 31 -3.24 11.43 -19.30
N LYS A 32 -2.44 10.64 -20.01
CA LYS A 32 -2.39 10.63 -21.48
C LYS A 32 -3.75 10.25 -22.08
N ALA A 33 -4.36 9.17 -21.60
CA ALA A 33 -5.67 8.72 -22.09
C ALA A 33 -6.77 9.77 -21.84
N ILE A 34 -6.72 10.44 -20.69
CA ILE A 34 -7.64 11.55 -20.36
C ILE A 34 -7.41 12.74 -21.29
N GLY A 35 -6.16 13.10 -21.56
CA GLY A 35 -5.82 14.17 -22.50
C GLY A 35 -6.29 13.89 -23.92
N MET A 36 -6.30 12.64 -24.35
CA MET A 36 -6.83 12.18 -25.64
C MET A 36 -8.36 12.03 -25.65
N ARG A 37 -9.04 12.21 -24.53
CA ARG A 37 -10.49 12.02 -24.36
C ARG A 37 -10.99 10.63 -24.77
N ASP A 38 -10.16 9.61 -24.61
CA ASP A 38 -10.49 8.23 -24.95
C ASP A 38 -10.77 7.39 -23.70
N ALA A 39 -12.06 7.18 -23.42
CA ALA A 39 -12.52 6.39 -22.28
C ALA A 39 -12.14 4.91 -22.38
N ASN A 40 -12.05 4.36 -23.58
CA ASN A 40 -11.71 2.95 -23.77
C ASN A 40 -10.21 2.74 -23.50
N LEU A 41 -9.38 3.65 -24.00
CA LEU A 41 -7.95 3.64 -23.76
C LEU A 41 -7.65 3.79 -22.24
N PHE A 42 -8.35 4.70 -21.56
CA PHE A 42 -8.22 4.87 -20.11
C PHE A 42 -8.55 3.59 -19.33
N ARG A 43 -9.66 2.91 -19.72
CA ARG A 43 -10.04 1.64 -19.09
C ARG A 43 -9.04 0.52 -19.36
N SER A 44 -8.49 0.47 -20.57
CA SER A 44 -7.47 -0.52 -20.93
C SER A 44 -6.23 -0.34 -20.09
N TYR A 45 -5.66 0.86 -20.07
CA TYR A 45 -4.48 1.17 -19.25
C TYR A 45 -4.71 0.91 -17.77
N PHE A 46 -5.87 1.31 -17.23
CA PHE A 46 -6.19 1.04 -15.83
C PHE A 46 -6.24 -0.45 -15.52
N LYS A 47 -6.84 -1.28 -16.40
CA LYS A 47 -6.87 -2.73 -16.21
C LYS A 47 -5.47 -3.35 -16.25
N GLU A 48 -4.64 -2.93 -17.20
CA GLU A 48 -3.27 -3.41 -17.33
C GLU A 48 -2.43 -3.02 -16.12
N ASP A 49 -2.53 -1.77 -15.67
CA ASP A 49 -1.82 -1.28 -14.48
C ASP A 49 -2.21 -2.06 -13.22
N VAL A 50 -3.51 -2.29 -13.01
CA VAL A 50 -4.02 -3.08 -11.88
C VAL A 50 -3.56 -4.53 -11.98
N TRP A 51 -3.59 -5.13 -13.18
CA TRP A 51 -3.16 -6.50 -13.40
C TRP A 51 -1.65 -6.67 -13.13
N LEU A 52 -0.83 -5.82 -13.72
CA LEU A 52 0.63 -5.83 -13.51
C LEU A 52 0.98 -5.61 -12.04
N CYS A 53 0.36 -4.61 -11.41
CA CYS A 53 0.56 -4.37 -9.98
C CYS A 53 0.17 -5.58 -9.13
N THR A 54 -0.93 -6.25 -9.47
CA THR A 54 -1.38 -7.44 -8.73
C THR A 54 -0.37 -8.56 -8.87
N VAL A 55 0.12 -8.86 -10.07
CA VAL A 55 1.13 -9.88 -10.31
C VAL A 55 2.41 -9.61 -9.52
N ILE A 56 2.92 -8.37 -9.59
CA ILE A 56 4.13 -7.99 -8.86
C ILE A 56 3.90 -8.03 -7.35
N SER A 57 2.72 -7.57 -6.90
CA SER A 57 2.37 -7.61 -5.47
C SER A 57 2.24 -9.03 -4.95
N ILE A 58 1.73 -9.98 -5.74
CA ILE A 58 1.69 -11.39 -5.39
C ILE A 58 3.12 -11.95 -5.30
N PHE A 59 3.97 -11.64 -6.26
CA PHE A 59 5.36 -12.10 -6.26
C PHE A 59 6.14 -11.57 -5.05
N THR A 60 6.05 -10.27 -4.79
CA THR A 60 6.72 -9.63 -3.63
C THR A 60 6.13 -10.12 -2.31
N SER A 61 4.81 -10.25 -2.21
CA SER A 61 4.12 -10.81 -1.05
C SER A 61 4.59 -12.25 -0.76
N LEU A 62 4.62 -13.09 -1.77
CA LEU A 62 5.05 -14.47 -1.65
C LEU A 62 6.52 -14.57 -1.23
N SER A 63 7.39 -13.72 -1.78
CA SER A 63 8.79 -13.63 -1.37
C SER A 63 8.95 -13.26 0.10
N LEU A 64 8.20 -12.28 0.59
CA LEU A 64 8.23 -11.85 1.99
C LEU A 64 7.64 -12.90 2.95
N ILE A 65 6.63 -13.66 2.51
CA ILE A 65 5.99 -14.71 3.33
C ILE A 65 6.84 -15.98 3.38
N LEU A 66 7.41 -16.40 2.25
CA LEU A 66 8.17 -17.65 2.17
C LEU A 66 9.59 -17.54 2.71
N MET A 67 10.20 -16.36 2.60
CA MET A 67 11.61 -16.14 2.92
C MET A 67 11.87 -14.97 3.89
N PRO A 68 11.05 -14.76 4.94
CA PRO A 68 11.21 -13.61 5.83
C PRO A 68 12.56 -13.64 6.58
N GLY A 69 13.06 -14.85 6.89
CA GLY A 69 14.35 -15.05 7.55
C GLY A 69 15.54 -14.62 6.70
N ILE A 70 15.49 -14.84 5.37
CA ILE A 70 16.55 -14.41 4.46
C ILE A 70 16.61 -12.89 4.41
N PHE A 71 15.47 -12.22 4.25
CA PHE A 71 15.41 -10.75 4.25
C PHE A 71 15.96 -10.16 5.55
N MET A 72 15.61 -10.75 6.70
CA MET A 72 16.09 -10.29 7.99
C MET A 72 17.56 -10.61 8.22
N SER A 73 18.07 -11.77 7.79
CA SER A 73 19.50 -12.14 7.93
C SER A 73 20.42 -11.29 7.09
N MET A 74 19.95 -10.80 5.92
CA MET A 74 20.71 -9.86 5.09
C MET A 74 20.82 -8.47 5.73
N MET A 75 19.89 -8.11 6.61
CA MET A 75 19.81 -6.77 7.20
C MET A 75 20.38 -6.68 8.61
N THR A 76 20.42 -7.77 9.36
CA THR A 76 20.96 -7.78 10.73
C THR A 76 21.49 -9.15 11.12
N ASN A 77 22.61 -9.16 11.89
CA ASN A 77 23.20 -10.35 12.46
C ASN A 77 22.71 -10.65 13.90
N ASN A 78 21.84 -9.77 14.46
CA ASN A 78 21.33 -9.93 15.82
C ASN A 78 20.12 -10.85 15.83
N ALA A 79 20.25 -12.04 16.44
CA ALA A 79 19.22 -13.08 16.46
C ALA A 79 17.90 -12.63 17.14
N ASP A 80 17.95 -11.79 18.15
CA ASP A 80 16.74 -11.30 18.82
C ASP A 80 15.96 -10.30 17.94
N ILE A 81 16.69 -9.46 17.21
CA ILE A 81 16.09 -8.53 16.24
C ILE A 81 15.50 -9.32 15.06
N GLN A 82 16.18 -10.36 14.58
CA GLN A 82 15.70 -11.22 13.51
C GLN A 82 14.36 -11.88 13.87
N LYS A 83 14.23 -12.48 15.05
CA LYS A 83 12.98 -13.14 15.47
C LYS A 83 11.78 -12.19 15.45
N ILE A 84 11.95 -10.98 15.98
CA ILE A 84 10.88 -9.98 16.00
C ILE A 84 10.59 -9.46 14.59
N GLY A 85 11.63 -9.20 13.79
CA GLY A 85 11.51 -8.71 12.44
C GLY A 85 10.86 -9.70 11.46
N ILE A 86 11.09 -11.02 11.62
CA ILE A 86 10.43 -12.07 10.83
C ILE A 86 8.92 -11.99 10.96
N VAL A 87 8.41 -11.80 12.17
CA VAL A 87 6.95 -11.66 12.41
C VAL A 87 6.40 -10.40 11.72
N TYR A 88 7.15 -9.28 11.80
CA TYR A 88 6.77 -8.05 11.10
C TYR A 88 6.71 -8.24 9.58
N VAL A 89 7.79 -8.78 8.98
CA VAL A 89 7.88 -9.00 7.53
C VAL A 89 6.78 -9.96 7.04
N PHE A 90 6.47 -10.99 7.83
CA PHE A 90 5.40 -11.93 7.53
C PHE A 90 4.02 -11.24 7.48
N ILE A 91 3.70 -10.40 8.48
CA ILE A 91 2.45 -9.64 8.51
C ILE A 91 2.37 -8.69 7.31
N MET A 92 3.47 -7.96 7.04
CA MET A 92 3.53 -7.01 5.93
C MET A 92 3.42 -7.69 4.58
N GLY A 93 3.92 -8.94 4.44
CA GLY A 93 3.73 -9.75 3.25
C GLY A 93 2.25 -9.91 2.86
N PHE A 94 1.37 -10.17 3.81
CA PHE A 94 -0.08 -10.27 3.53
C PHE A 94 -0.72 -8.93 3.13
N ILE A 95 -0.19 -7.82 3.64
CA ILE A 95 -0.75 -6.49 3.43
C ILE A 95 -0.21 -5.84 2.16
N GLN A 96 0.85 -6.40 1.60
CA GLN A 96 1.52 -5.88 0.41
C GLN A 96 0.56 -5.71 -0.78
N ILE A 97 -0.36 -6.67 -0.98
CA ILE A 97 -1.33 -6.63 -2.08
C ILE A 97 -2.30 -5.44 -1.94
N PRO A 98 -3.08 -5.29 -0.85
CA PRO A 98 -4.00 -4.16 -0.70
C PRO A 98 -3.26 -2.82 -0.63
N GLN A 99 -2.06 -2.76 -0.08
CA GLN A 99 -1.24 -1.56 0.00
C GLN A 99 -0.84 -1.06 -1.40
N ASN A 100 -0.27 -1.94 -2.23
CA ASN A 100 0.16 -1.59 -3.58
C ASN A 100 -1.02 -1.21 -4.49
N LEU A 101 -2.12 -1.97 -4.43
CA LEU A 101 -3.34 -1.66 -5.17
C LEU A 101 -3.95 -0.32 -4.73
N SER A 102 -3.97 -0.03 -3.43
CA SER A 102 -4.40 1.28 -2.91
C SER A 102 -3.54 2.41 -3.47
N GLY A 103 -2.23 2.19 -3.61
CA GLY A 103 -1.29 3.14 -4.22
C GLY A 103 -1.65 3.47 -5.66
N ILE A 104 -1.89 2.46 -6.51
CA ILE A 104 -2.30 2.66 -7.91
C ILE A 104 -3.65 3.36 -8.00
N LEU A 105 -4.65 2.92 -7.23
CA LEU A 105 -5.96 3.57 -7.21
C LEU A 105 -5.85 5.06 -6.85
N SER A 106 -5.04 5.40 -5.85
CA SER A 106 -4.79 6.78 -5.45
C SER A 106 -4.14 7.59 -6.56
N LYS A 107 -3.17 7.03 -7.28
CA LYS A 107 -2.48 7.69 -8.39
C LYS A 107 -3.38 7.86 -9.61
N THR A 108 -4.22 6.88 -9.91
CA THR A 108 -5.24 6.99 -10.98
C THR A 108 -6.28 8.07 -10.64
N LEU A 109 -6.73 8.16 -9.38
CA LEU A 109 -7.61 9.23 -8.93
C LEU A 109 -6.96 10.61 -9.08
N LEU A 110 -5.67 10.72 -8.75
CA LEU A 110 -4.90 11.95 -8.93
C LEU A 110 -4.85 12.35 -10.41
N ALA A 111 -4.53 11.43 -11.31
CA ALA A 111 -4.49 11.63 -12.76
C ALA A 111 -5.86 12.05 -13.31
N SER A 112 -6.94 11.51 -12.75
CA SER A 112 -8.33 11.83 -13.12
C SER A 112 -8.83 13.19 -12.61
N GLY A 113 -7.96 14.04 -12.05
CA GLY A 113 -8.29 15.39 -11.57
C GLY A 113 -8.80 15.46 -10.14
N TYR A 114 -8.94 14.34 -9.44
CA TYR A 114 -9.35 14.31 -8.03
C TYR A 114 -8.15 14.53 -7.09
N LYS A 115 -7.48 15.69 -7.21
CA LYS A 115 -6.22 16.02 -6.53
C LYS A 115 -6.27 15.86 -5.01
N ASN A 116 -7.39 16.26 -4.39
CA ASN A 116 -7.54 16.24 -2.94
C ASN A 116 -7.89 14.84 -2.38
N THR A 117 -8.36 13.92 -3.22
CA THR A 117 -8.84 12.60 -2.76
C THR A 117 -7.74 11.76 -2.14
N PRO A 118 -6.57 11.56 -2.76
CA PRO A 118 -5.47 10.80 -2.15
C PRO A 118 -4.98 11.41 -0.84
N MET A 119 -4.97 12.74 -0.75
CA MET A 119 -4.59 13.46 0.46
C MET A 119 -5.58 13.20 1.59
N ILE A 120 -6.88 13.31 1.32
CA ILE A 120 -7.95 13.05 2.30
C ILE A 120 -7.91 11.60 2.77
N VAL A 121 -7.76 10.63 1.84
CA VAL A 121 -7.67 9.20 2.18
C VAL A 121 -6.46 8.93 3.08
N SER A 122 -5.32 9.54 2.78
CA SER A 122 -4.11 9.41 3.60
C SER A 122 -4.28 10.07 4.97
N PHE A 123 -4.89 11.23 5.01
CA PHE A 123 -5.17 11.93 6.27
C PHE A 123 -6.13 11.12 7.17
N VAL A 124 -7.23 10.63 6.62
CA VAL A 124 -8.18 9.77 7.35
C VAL A 124 -7.50 8.50 7.85
N GLY A 125 -6.71 7.82 7.01
CA GLY A 125 -5.99 6.61 7.39
C GLY A 125 -5.02 6.86 8.55
N ILE A 126 -4.17 7.88 8.46
CA ILE A 126 -3.17 8.16 9.50
C ILE A 126 -3.83 8.71 10.77
N TRP A 127 -4.63 9.76 10.66
CA TRP A 127 -5.12 10.51 11.81
C TRP A 127 -6.34 9.89 12.48
N LEU A 128 -7.27 9.28 11.72
CA LEU A 128 -8.48 8.70 12.30
C LEU A 128 -8.36 7.21 12.61
N ILE A 129 -7.49 6.49 11.91
CA ILE A 129 -7.38 5.03 12.09
C ILE A 129 -6.08 4.70 12.81
N ARG A 130 -4.93 5.01 12.20
CA ARG A 130 -3.62 4.56 12.69
C ARG A 130 -3.26 5.16 14.04
N ILE A 131 -3.34 6.48 14.20
CA ILE A 131 -2.93 7.15 15.45
C ILE A 131 -3.85 6.79 16.61
N PRO A 132 -5.19 6.87 16.52
CA PRO A 132 -6.06 6.52 17.65
C PRO A 132 -5.94 5.05 18.06
N LEU A 133 -5.87 4.13 17.08
CA LEU A 133 -5.68 2.71 17.37
C LEU A 133 -4.33 2.43 18.03
N ALA A 134 -3.24 3.03 17.53
CA ALA A 134 -1.93 2.85 18.13
C ALA A 134 -1.87 3.41 19.56
N LEU A 135 -2.47 4.57 19.83
CA LEU A 135 -2.58 5.13 21.17
C LEU A 135 -3.40 4.24 22.10
N LEU A 136 -4.54 3.72 21.62
CA LEU A 136 -5.38 2.82 22.38
C LEU A 136 -4.64 1.54 22.76
N VAL A 137 -3.94 0.92 21.81
CA VAL A 137 -3.14 -0.29 22.04
C VAL A 137 -2.01 -0.02 23.02
N THR A 138 -1.32 1.11 22.90
CA THR A 138 -0.13 1.42 23.73
C THR A 138 -0.50 1.86 25.13
N TYR A 139 -1.47 2.78 25.28
CA TYR A 139 -1.76 3.42 26.57
C TYR A 139 -2.88 2.73 27.35
N VAL A 140 -3.90 2.24 26.65
CA VAL A 140 -5.09 1.64 27.31
C VAL A 140 -4.91 0.15 27.49
N LEU A 141 -4.59 -0.57 26.42
CA LEU A 141 -4.47 -2.02 26.44
C LEU A 141 -3.10 -2.51 26.90
N LYS A 142 -2.05 -1.68 26.76
CA LYS A 142 -0.65 -2.02 27.09
C LYS A 142 -0.20 -3.35 26.46
N TRP A 143 -0.69 -3.60 25.24
CA TRP A 143 -0.39 -4.81 24.50
C TRP A 143 0.96 -4.72 23.80
N ASP A 144 1.45 -5.88 23.32
CA ASP A 144 2.74 -5.99 22.64
C ASP A 144 2.79 -5.22 21.32
N VAL A 145 4.01 -4.94 20.87
CA VAL A 145 4.31 -4.25 19.60
C VAL A 145 3.62 -4.93 18.38
N PHE A 146 3.35 -6.22 18.47
CA PHE A 146 2.60 -6.98 17.47
C PHE A 146 1.24 -6.32 17.11
N PHE A 147 0.51 -5.85 18.10
CA PHE A 147 -0.79 -5.21 17.88
C PHE A 147 -0.68 -3.84 17.20
N ILE A 148 0.45 -3.14 17.38
CA ILE A 148 0.73 -1.90 16.62
C ILE A 148 0.88 -2.21 15.13
N TRP A 149 1.51 -3.33 14.77
CA TRP A 149 1.64 -3.77 13.39
C TRP A 149 0.28 -4.14 12.77
N LEU A 150 -0.61 -4.73 13.56
CA LEU A 150 -1.99 -4.96 13.13
C LEU A 150 -2.77 -3.66 12.89
N CYS A 151 -2.52 -2.61 13.68
CA CYS A 151 -3.12 -1.29 13.43
C CYS A 151 -2.65 -0.69 12.08
N ILE A 152 -1.36 -0.87 11.74
CA ILE A 152 -0.83 -0.48 10.43
C ILE A 152 -1.51 -1.28 9.32
N ALA A 153 -1.70 -2.57 9.53
CA ALA A 153 -2.40 -3.46 8.61
C ALA A 153 -3.84 -3.00 8.34
N LEU A 154 -4.57 -2.70 9.39
CA LEU A 154 -5.95 -2.20 9.30
C LEU A 154 -6.03 -0.86 8.57
N ASP A 155 -5.10 0.07 8.82
CA ASP A 155 -5.01 1.33 8.10
C ASP A 155 -4.85 1.11 6.59
N GLN A 156 -3.97 0.22 6.16
CA GLN A 156 -3.74 -0.07 4.73
C GLN A 156 -4.97 -0.70 4.06
N ILE A 157 -5.63 -1.63 4.73
CA ILE A 157 -6.87 -2.24 4.24
C ILE A 157 -7.99 -1.19 4.15
N ALA A 158 -8.12 -0.34 5.16
CA ALA A 158 -9.11 0.72 5.16
C ALA A 158 -8.92 1.70 4.00
N ARG A 159 -7.67 2.14 3.73
CA ARG A 159 -7.34 2.98 2.57
C ARG A 159 -7.69 2.31 1.25
N PHE A 160 -7.40 1.02 1.13
CA PHE A 160 -7.75 0.25 -0.06
C PHE A 160 -9.26 0.25 -0.29
N ILE A 161 -10.06 -0.04 0.74
CA ILE A 161 -11.52 -0.03 0.67
C ILE A 161 -12.05 1.37 0.32
N ILE A 162 -11.54 2.41 0.98
CA ILE A 162 -11.96 3.79 0.73
C ILE A 162 -11.67 4.18 -0.72
N ASN A 163 -10.49 3.86 -1.25
CA ASN A 163 -10.13 4.16 -2.63
C ASN A 163 -11.05 3.44 -3.63
N ILE A 164 -11.39 2.16 -3.40
CA ILE A 164 -12.35 1.41 -4.23
C ILE A 164 -13.74 2.07 -4.17
N CYS A 165 -14.20 2.43 -2.98
CA CYS A 165 -15.51 3.07 -2.82
C CYS A 165 -15.60 4.40 -3.57
N ILE A 166 -14.53 5.21 -3.50
CA ILE A 166 -14.47 6.49 -4.21
C ILE A 166 -14.44 6.27 -5.73
N MET A 167 -13.64 5.32 -6.22
CA MET A 167 -13.59 4.97 -7.64
C MET A 167 -14.96 4.55 -8.17
N LYS A 168 -15.68 3.72 -7.43
CA LYS A 168 -17.03 3.27 -7.79
C LYS A 168 -18.06 4.41 -7.74
N ARG A 169 -18.08 5.19 -6.64
CA ARG A 169 -19.06 6.27 -6.44
C ARG A 169 -18.93 7.37 -7.48
N LYS A 170 -17.72 7.80 -7.76
CA LYS A 170 -17.45 8.92 -8.69
C LYS A 170 -17.47 8.47 -10.15
N LYS A 171 -17.73 7.19 -10.43
CA LYS A 171 -17.68 6.62 -11.80
C LYS A 171 -16.45 7.13 -12.58
N VAL A 172 -15.29 7.19 -11.91
CA VAL A 172 -14.07 7.82 -12.44
C VAL A 172 -13.72 7.31 -13.84
N LEU A 173 -13.95 6.02 -14.07
CA LEU A 173 -13.74 5.36 -15.37
C LEU A 173 -14.69 5.86 -16.49
N GLN A 174 -15.71 6.66 -16.17
CA GLN A 174 -16.67 7.22 -17.14
C GLN A 174 -16.59 8.73 -17.21
N THR A 175 -16.26 9.40 -16.10
CA THR A 175 -16.33 10.86 -15.94
C THR A 175 -15.01 11.54 -16.25
N ALA A 176 -13.88 10.86 -16.09
CA ALA A 176 -12.55 11.42 -16.30
C ALA A 176 -12.25 11.85 -17.75
N VAL A 177 -13.12 11.43 -18.71
CA VAL A 177 -12.93 11.66 -20.15
C VAL A 177 -14.00 12.60 -20.73
N ARG A 178 -14.90 13.13 -19.89
CA ARG A 178 -15.80 14.22 -20.26
C ARG A 178 -15.16 15.57 -20.01
#